data_477137231b9c72417baca1d729fdc066
#
_entry.id   477137231b9c72417baca1d729fdc066
#
_cell.length_a   1.000
_cell.length_b   1.000
_cell.length_c   1.000
_cell.angle_alpha   90.00
_cell.angle_beta   90.00
_cell.angle_gamma   90.00
#
_symmetry.space_group_name_H-M   'P 1'
#
loop_
_entity.id
_entity.type
_entity.pdbx_description
1 polymer ?
#
loop_
_entity_poly.entity_id
_entity_poly.type
_entity_poly.pdbx_seq_one_letter_code
_entity_poly.pdbx_strand_id
1 'polypeptide(L)'
;DGHKEGVVNAKKIITYTIDNNVKNLTLFALSNENLSRSKLELKNLFDIFFHSFTEEKDFLATNNIRIQFIGNIKKLPKKLQDKASALEIQTKKNKKLNLFIALNYGGKQDIKQAIKKLVEANKKNDKFENYLFSRVLPEVDLLIRTGGYKRLSNFIIWHTSYAEMYFTDTLWPSFTKRNYCKALDWYKNINRKCCY
;
A
#
# COMPACT_ATOMS: atom_id res chain seq x y z
N ASP A 1 8.89 -10.77 16.32
CA ASP A 1 9.98 -10.04 15.66
C ASP A 1 9.78 -9.80 14.17
N GLY A 2 9.23 -10.73 13.40
CA GLY A 2 9.05 -10.57 11.95
C GLY A 2 8.27 -9.33 11.48
N HIS A 3 7.32 -8.82 12.25
CA HIS A 3 6.60 -7.58 11.90
C HIS A 3 7.49 -6.33 12.05
N LYS A 4 8.33 -6.27 13.08
CA LYS A 4 9.29 -5.17 13.26
C LYS A 4 10.34 -5.16 12.15
N GLU A 5 10.88 -6.32 11.82
CA GLU A 5 11.82 -6.49 10.70
C GLU A 5 11.15 -6.09 9.37
N GLY A 6 9.87 -6.43 9.20
CA GLY A 6 9.08 -6.03 8.04
C GLY A 6 8.96 -4.51 7.89
N VAL A 7 8.80 -3.76 8.97
CA VAL A 7 8.78 -2.28 8.97
C VAL A 7 10.15 -1.71 8.62
N VAL A 8 11.23 -2.24 9.23
CA VAL A 8 12.60 -1.83 8.89
C VAL A 8 12.89 -2.05 7.40
N ASN A 9 12.44 -3.18 6.86
CA ASN A 9 12.62 -3.45 5.44
C ASN A 9 11.78 -2.52 4.55
N ALA A 10 10.56 -2.18 4.97
CA ALA A 10 9.73 -1.21 4.24
C ALA A 10 10.46 0.12 4.04
N LYS A 11 11.13 0.64 5.07
CA LYS A 11 11.93 1.86 4.99
C LYS A 11 13.07 1.76 3.96
N LYS A 12 13.77 0.62 3.92
CA LYS A 12 14.81 0.35 2.90
C LYS A 12 14.21 0.35 1.49
N ILE A 13 13.08 -0.34 1.29
CA ILE A 13 12.40 -0.39 -0.02
C ILE A 13 11.91 0.99 -0.45
N ILE A 14 11.37 1.80 0.46
CA ILE A 14 10.99 3.20 0.18
C ILE A 14 12.20 3.99 -0.32
N THR A 15 13.35 3.88 0.35
CA THR A 15 14.60 4.54 -0.09
C THR A 15 15.02 4.06 -1.49
N TYR A 16 15.00 2.75 -1.74
CA TYR A 16 15.36 2.20 -3.06
C TYR A 16 14.38 2.63 -4.17
N THR A 17 13.11 2.80 -3.81
CA THR A 17 12.07 3.31 -4.72
C THR A 17 12.38 4.76 -5.15
N ILE A 18 12.79 5.59 -4.20
CA ILE A 18 13.22 6.97 -4.44
C ILE A 18 14.47 7.02 -5.33
N ASP A 19 15.47 6.19 -5.02
CA ASP A 19 16.75 6.10 -5.76
C ASP A 19 16.53 5.70 -7.22
N ASN A 20 15.48 4.92 -7.51
CA ASN A 20 15.11 4.48 -8.85
C ASN A 20 14.11 5.40 -9.55
N ASN A 21 13.82 6.58 -9.01
CA ASN A 21 12.88 7.57 -9.57
C ASN A 21 11.46 7.04 -9.79
N VAL A 22 11.04 6.01 -9.07
CA VAL A 22 9.66 5.52 -9.06
C VAL A 22 8.79 6.53 -8.32
N LYS A 23 7.67 6.91 -8.90
CA LYS A 23 6.81 8.01 -8.40
C LYS A 23 5.78 7.56 -7.38
N ASN A 24 5.33 6.31 -7.48
CA ASN A 24 4.26 5.77 -6.64
C ASN A 24 4.66 4.41 -6.09
N LEU A 25 4.52 4.23 -4.78
CA LEU A 25 4.75 2.95 -4.10
C LEU A 25 3.56 2.63 -3.21
N THR A 26 2.98 1.44 -3.37
CA THR A 26 1.93 0.94 -2.50
C THR A 26 2.42 -0.24 -1.70
N LEU A 27 2.31 -0.20 -0.38
CA LEU A 27 2.66 -1.29 0.52
C LEU A 27 1.41 -1.90 1.16
N PHE A 28 1.29 -3.23 1.12
CA PHE A 28 0.22 -3.98 1.78
C PHE A 28 0.60 -4.28 3.22
N ALA A 29 0.20 -3.42 4.14
CA ALA A 29 0.59 -3.54 5.55
C ALA A 29 -0.39 -4.39 6.38
N LEU A 30 -1.71 -4.29 6.12
CA LEU A 30 -2.71 -5.08 6.83
C LEU A 30 -3.91 -5.37 5.92
N SER A 31 -4.17 -6.66 5.66
CA SER A 31 -5.39 -7.07 4.96
C SER A 31 -6.60 -7.08 5.91
N ASN A 32 -7.81 -6.93 5.35
CA ASN A 32 -9.03 -7.04 6.15
C ASN A 32 -9.24 -8.47 6.72
N GLU A 33 -8.76 -9.50 6.03
CA GLU A 33 -8.78 -10.88 6.50
C GLU A 33 -7.92 -11.08 7.75
N ASN A 34 -6.83 -10.30 7.90
CA ASN A 34 -5.97 -10.37 9.08
C ASN A 34 -6.64 -9.85 10.36
N LEU A 35 -7.75 -9.11 10.27
CA LEU A 35 -8.50 -8.68 11.45
C LEU A 35 -9.20 -9.82 12.19
N SER A 36 -9.26 -11.02 11.62
CA SER A 36 -9.74 -12.24 12.30
C SER A 36 -8.69 -12.87 13.23
N ARG A 37 -7.47 -12.35 13.26
CA ARG A 37 -6.40 -12.83 14.18
C ARG A 37 -6.77 -12.59 15.64
N SER A 38 -6.00 -13.21 16.54
CA SER A 38 -6.20 -13.03 17.98
C SER A 38 -6.10 -11.55 18.39
N LYS A 39 -6.84 -11.16 19.44
CA LYS A 39 -6.82 -9.77 19.96
C LYS A 39 -5.40 -9.33 20.36
N LEU A 40 -4.59 -10.26 20.86
CA LEU A 40 -3.20 -9.99 21.27
C LEU A 40 -2.31 -9.68 20.06
N GLU A 41 -2.40 -10.49 19.02
CA GLU A 41 -1.65 -10.23 17.77
C GLU A 41 -2.03 -8.89 17.14
N LEU A 42 -3.33 -8.60 17.07
CA LEU A 42 -3.82 -7.32 16.54
C LEU A 42 -3.33 -6.14 17.36
N LYS A 43 -3.38 -6.25 18.70
CA LYS A 43 -2.86 -5.20 19.58
C LYS A 43 -1.38 -4.95 19.30
N ASN A 44 -0.56 -5.99 19.28
CA ASN A 44 0.87 -5.88 19.02
C ASN A 44 1.15 -5.25 17.63
N LEU A 45 0.38 -5.63 16.62
CA LEU A 45 0.52 -5.10 15.28
C LEU A 45 0.13 -3.60 15.21
N PHE A 46 -0.94 -3.21 15.88
CA PHE A 46 -1.36 -1.81 15.96
C PHE A 46 -0.36 -0.95 16.73
N ASP A 47 0.24 -1.48 17.79
CA ASP A 47 1.30 -0.80 18.53
C ASP A 47 2.55 -0.58 17.64
N ILE A 48 2.94 -1.59 16.85
CA ILE A 48 4.02 -1.45 15.87
C ILE A 48 3.72 -0.35 14.85
N PHE A 49 2.52 -0.33 14.27
CA PHE A 49 2.13 0.73 13.33
C PHE A 49 2.12 2.11 13.99
N PHE A 50 1.60 2.20 15.21
CA PHE A 50 1.56 3.48 15.93
C PHE A 50 2.97 4.03 16.19
N HIS A 51 3.91 3.20 16.64
CA HIS A 51 5.31 3.58 16.81
C HIS A 51 5.94 3.99 15.50
N SER A 52 5.81 3.18 14.44
CA SER A 52 6.37 3.50 13.12
C SER A 52 5.85 4.83 12.59
N PHE A 53 4.54 5.09 12.68
CA PHE A 53 3.96 6.36 12.21
C PHE A 53 4.38 7.56 13.08
N THR A 54 4.84 7.31 14.30
CA THR A 54 5.36 8.36 15.17
C THR A 54 6.80 8.71 14.83
N GLU A 55 7.63 7.70 14.60
CA GLU A 55 9.08 7.83 14.40
C GLU A 55 9.46 8.26 12.97
N GLU A 56 8.63 7.94 11.98
CA GLU A 56 8.98 8.16 10.56
C GLU A 56 8.66 9.57 10.03
N LYS A 57 8.16 10.47 10.87
CA LYS A 57 7.80 11.85 10.46
C LYS A 57 8.96 12.58 9.79
N ASP A 58 10.13 12.56 10.41
CA ASP A 58 11.31 13.26 9.91
C ASP A 58 11.86 12.61 8.64
N PHE A 59 11.83 11.29 8.57
CA PHE A 59 12.19 10.54 7.35
C PHE A 59 11.30 10.92 6.18
N LEU A 60 9.99 11.00 6.38
CA LEU A 60 9.03 11.39 5.34
C LEU A 60 9.27 12.83 4.87
N ALA A 61 9.52 13.75 5.79
CA ALA A 61 9.78 15.17 5.50
C ALA A 61 11.10 15.34 4.73
N THR A 62 12.20 14.79 5.25
CA THR A 62 13.54 14.90 4.67
C THR A 62 13.60 14.33 3.25
N ASN A 63 12.90 13.22 3.01
CA ASN A 63 12.88 12.58 1.70
C ASN A 63 11.76 13.08 0.77
N ASN A 64 11.01 14.12 1.17
CA ASN A 64 9.92 14.71 0.41
C ASN A 64 8.87 13.67 -0.04
N ILE A 65 8.47 12.77 0.89
CA ILE A 65 7.51 11.68 0.67
C ILE A 65 6.13 12.13 1.10
N ARG A 66 5.15 12.01 0.20
CA ARG A 66 3.73 12.17 0.52
C ARG A 66 3.15 10.82 0.89
N ILE A 67 2.74 10.65 2.16
CA ILE A 67 2.08 9.42 2.60
C ILE A 67 0.55 9.55 2.52
N GLN A 68 -0.11 8.47 2.13
CA GLN A 68 -1.57 8.34 2.09
C GLN A 68 -1.98 6.94 2.54
N PHE A 69 -3.10 6.83 3.23
CA PHE A 69 -3.60 5.55 3.71
C PHE A 69 -4.84 5.13 2.93
N ILE A 70 -4.87 3.88 2.47
CA ILE A 70 -6.01 3.30 1.78
C ILE A 70 -6.58 2.12 2.57
N GLY A 71 -7.89 1.94 2.51
CA GLY A 71 -8.62 0.89 3.22
C GLY A 71 -9.64 1.44 4.22
N ASN A 72 -10.20 0.55 5.02
CA ASN A 72 -11.20 0.95 6.01
C ASN A 72 -10.55 1.43 7.32
N ILE A 73 -9.89 2.59 7.24
CA ILE A 73 -9.15 3.20 8.36
C ILE A 73 -10.07 3.48 9.54
N LYS A 74 -11.34 3.80 9.30
CA LYS A 74 -12.34 4.09 10.35
C LYS A 74 -12.59 2.93 11.31
N LYS A 75 -12.26 1.70 10.93
CA LYS A 75 -12.39 0.50 11.80
C LYS A 75 -11.13 0.20 12.63
N LEU A 76 -10.06 0.96 12.46
CA LEU A 76 -8.85 0.83 13.26
C LEU A 76 -8.99 1.57 14.60
N PRO A 77 -8.12 1.30 15.61
CA PRO A 77 -8.08 2.05 16.85
C PRO A 77 -7.97 3.57 16.64
N LYS A 78 -8.70 4.37 17.39
CA LYS A 78 -8.78 5.83 17.21
C LYS A 78 -7.40 6.49 17.17
N LYS A 79 -6.49 6.12 18.09
CA LYS A 79 -5.10 6.62 18.11
C LYS A 79 -4.38 6.44 16.78
N LEU A 80 -4.58 5.30 16.13
CA LEU A 80 -3.95 5.01 14.84
C LEU A 80 -4.59 5.81 13.70
N GLN A 81 -5.92 5.99 13.72
CA GLN A 81 -6.63 6.86 12.78
C GLN A 81 -6.11 8.31 12.85
N ASP A 82 -6.01 8.86 14.07
CA ASP A 82 -5.56 10.24 14.28
C ASP A 82 -4.12 10.44 13.82
N LYS A 83 -3.26 9.45 14.09
CA LYS A 83 -1.86 9.48 13.65
C LYS A 83 -1.73 9.41 12.14
N ALA A 84 -2.48 8.52 11.49
CA ALA A 84 -2.50 8.41 10.03
C ALA A 84 -2.96 9.73 9.38
N SER A 85 -4.06 10.31 9.86
CA SER A 85 -4.56 11.60 9.37
C SER A 85 -3.55 12.74 9.56
N ALA A 86 -2.88 12.79 10.70
CA ALA A 86 -1.85 13.80 10.96
C ALA A 86 -0.68 13.69 9.96
N LEU A 87 -0.21 12.47 9.65
CA LEU A 87 0.85 12.26 8.68
C LEU A 87 0.43 12.65 7.26
N GLU A 88 -0.79 12.33 6.83
CA GLU A 88 -1.32 12.74 5.53
C GLU A 88 -1.33 14.28 5.40
N ILE A 89 -1.79 14.99 6.44
CA ILE A 89 -1.82 16.45 6.46
C ILE A 89 -0.40 17.03 6.39
N GLN A 90 0.50 16.52 7.23
CA GLN A 90 1.89 17.02 7.32
C GLN A 90 2.67 16.82 6.02
N THR A 91 2.42 15.72 5.31
CA THR A 91 3.16 15.38 4.09
C THR A 91 2.45 15.78 2.79
N LYS A 92 1.29 16.44 2.88
CA LYS A 92 0.43 16.77 1.72
C LYS A 92 1.16 17.53 0.60
N LYS A 93 2.14 18.36 0.96
CA LYS A 93 2.91 19.18 0.01
C LYS A 93 4.12 18.47 -0.59
N ASN A 94 4.47 17.29 -0.10
CA ASN A 94 5.60 16.50 -0.57
C ASN A 94 5.32 15.92 -1.96
N LYS A 95 6.34 15.80 -2.82
CA LYS A 95 6.15 15.51 -4.25
C LYS A 95 7.13 14.47 -4.84
N LYS A 96 8.14 14.02 -4.08
CA LYS A 96 9.18 13.15 -4.63
C LYS A 96 8.68 11.71 -4.81
N LEU A 97 7.94 11.20 -3.80
CA LEU A 97 7.32 9.88 -3.82
C LEU A 97 5.92 9.97 -3.21
N ASN A 98 4.92 9.41 -3.88
CA ASN A 98 3.64 9.09 -3.27
C ASN A 98 3.72 7.69 -2.65
N LEU A 99 3.65 7.61 -1.34
CA LEU A 99 3.66 6.37 -0.58
C LEU A 99 2.23 6.06 -0.11
N PHE A 100 1.68 4.95 -0.58
CA PHE A 100 0.37 4.47 -0.17
C PHE A 100 0.52 3.27 0.76
N ILE A 101 -0.12 3.33 1.93
CA ILE A 101 -0.13 2.23 2.90
C ILE A 101 -1.53 1.65 2.97
N ALA A 102 -1.67 0.39 2.53
CA ALA A 102 -2.94 -0.33 2.60
C ALA A 102 -3.12 -0.94 4.00
N LEU A 103 -4.09 -0.39 4.76
CA LEU A 103 -4.43 -0.81 6.12
C LEU A 103 -5.90 -1.21 6.19
N ASN A 104 -6.16 -2.39 6.76
CA ASN A 104 -7.50 -2.96 6.79
C ASN A 104 -8.14 -2.88 5.40
N TYR A 105 -7.37 -3.34 4.42
CA TYR A 105 -7.72 -3.26 3.01
C TYR A 105 -7.99 -4.66 2.43
N GLY A 106 -8.91 -4.72 1.48
CA GLY A 106 -9.17 -5.87 0.63
C GLY A 106 -9.93 -5.41 -0.61
N GLY A 107 -9.47 -5.80 -1.80
CA GLY A 107 -10.01 -5.31 -3.07
C GLY A 107 -11.48 -5.64 -3.27
N LYS A 108 -11.92 -6.86 -2.93
CA LYS A 108 -13.36 -7.23 -2.97
C LYS A 108 -14.19 -6.37 -2.02
N GLN A 109 -13.67 -6.07 -0.82
CA GLN A 109 -14.34 -5.22 0.15
C GLN A 109 -14.40 -3.76 -0.33
N ASP A 110 -13.32 -3.29 -0.95
CA ASP A 110 -13.24 -1.96 -1.54
C ASP A 110 -14.30 -1.76 -2.61
N ILE A 111 -14.44 -2.71 -3.54
CA ILE A 111 -15.47 -2.70 -4.58
C ILE A 111 -16.89 -2.75 -3.98
N LYS A 112 -17.15 -3.67 -3.04
CA LYS A 112 -18.47 -3.80 -2.40
C LYS A 112 -18.90 -2.52 -1.70
N GLN A 113 -18.02 -1.89 -0.94
CA GLN A 113 -18.34 -0.64 -0.25
C GLN A 113 -18.51 0.54 -1.20
N ALA A 114 -17.76 0.56 -2.31
CA ALA A 114 -17.88 1.60 -3.33
C ALA A 114 -19.25 1.52 -4.04
N ILE A 115 -19.69 0.32 -4.42
CA ILE A 115 -21.03 0.10 -5.01
C ILE A 115 -22.11 0.59 -4.04
N LYS A 116 -22.03 0.19 -2.75
CA LYS A 116 -23.00 0.60 -1.74
C LYS A 116 -23.08 2.13 -1.65
N LYS A 117 -21.94 2.81 -1.56
CA LYS A 117 -21.88 4.29 -1.46
C LYS A 117 -22.38 4.98 -2.73
N LEU A 118 -22.07 4.44 -3.91
CA LEU A 118 -22.56 4.97 -5.17
C LEU A 118 -24.11 4.95 -5.21
N VAL A 119 -24.70 3.81 -4.81
CA VAL A 119 -26.16 3.68 -4.71
C VAL A 119 -26.76 4.63 -3.68
N GLU A 120 -26.17 4.72 -2.48
CA GLU A 120 -26.61 5.64 -1.41
C GLU A 120 -26.51 7.11 -1.81
N ALA A 121 -25.49 7.49 -2.59
CA ALA A 121 -25.30 8.86 -3.05
C ALA A 121 -26.36 9.30 -4.07
N ASN A 122 -26.99 8.36 -4.78
CA ASN A 122 -28.05 8.61 -5.78
C ASN A 122 -27.73 9.76 -6.78
N LYS A 123 -26.46 9.90 -7.14
CA LYS A 123 -25.98 10.93 -8.07
C LYS A 123 -25.93 10.35 -9.48
N LYS A 124 -26.73 10.91 -10.39
CA LYS A 124 -26.64 10.60 -11.82
C LYS A 124 -25.24 10.93 -12.34
N ASN A 125 -24.63 10.00 -13.07
CA ASN A 125 -23.32 10.15 -13.72
C ASN A 125 -22.10 10.22 -12.78
N ASP A 126 -22.23 9.86 -11.51
CA ASP A 126 -21.05 9.77 -10.65
C ASP A 126 -20.24 8.49 -10.96
N LYS A 127 -18.92 8.62 -10.98
CA LYS A 127 -18.04 7.50 -11.32
C LYS A 127 -17.84 6.60 -10.10
N PHE A 128 -17.97 5.30 -10.29
CA PHE A 128 -17.78 4.28 -9.27
C PHE A 128 -16.42 4.40 -8.55
N GLU A 129 -15.37 4.70 -9.30
CA GLU A 129 -14.00 4.83 -8.80
C GLU A 129 -13.86 5.90 -7.72
N ASN A 130 -14.69 6.95 -7.75
CA ASN A 130 -14.69 8.02 -6.74
C ASN A 130 -15.03 7.51 -5.33
N TYR A 131 -15.65 6.34 -5.22
CA TYR A 131 -16.09 5.74 -3.96
C TYR A 131 -15.15 4.66 -3.43
N LEU A 132 -14.14 4.24 -4.21
CA LEU A 132 -13.13 3.29 -3.75
C LEU A 132 -12.30 3.89 -2.60
N PHE A 133 -11.93 3.07 -1.64
CA PHE A 133 -10.87 3.44 -0.68
C PHE A 133 -9.56 3.72 -1.39
N SER A 134 -9.32 2.98 -2.46
CA SER A 134 -8.12 3.06 -3.31
C SER A 134 -8.20 4.12 -4.40
N ARG A 135 -9.24 4.98 -4.45
CA ARG A 135 -9.45 6.00 -5.50
C ARG A 135 -8.29 6.97 -5.75
N VAL A 136 -7.37 7.06 -4.79
CA VAL A 136 -6.18 7.92 -4.89
C VAL A 136 -4.99 7.24 -5.57
N LEU A 137 -5.09 5.93 -5.82
CA LEU A 137 -4.06 5.18 -6.52
C LEU A 137 -4.14 5.42 -8.03
N PRO A 138 -3.00 5.58 -8.70
CA PRO A 138 -2.92 5.40 -10.14
C PRO A 138 -3.06 3.91 -10.50
N GLU A 139 -3.21 3.62 -11.79
CA GLU A 139 -3.03 2.26 -12.30
C GLU A 139 -1.64 1.72 -11.93
N VAL A 140 -1.57 0.43 -11.65
CA VAL A 140 -0.34 -0.23 -11.22
C VAL A 140 0.40 -0.79 -12.41
N ASP A 141 1.64 -0.36 -12.59
CA ASP A 141 2.51 -0.87 -13.63
C ASP A 141 3.16 -2.20 -13.26
N LEU A 142 3.65 -2.32 -12.02
CA LEU A 142 4.36 -3.49 -11.52
C LEU A 142 3.86 -3.87 -10.13
N LEU A 143 3.44 -5.12 -9.98
CA LEU A 143 3.16 -5.73 -8.69
C LEU A 143 4.28 -6.72 -8.35
N ILE A 144 4.94 -6.51 -7.22
CA ILE A 144 5.95 -7.43 -6.69
C ILE A 144 5.36 -8.20 -5.52
N ARG A 145 5.32 -9.53 -5.62
CA ARG A 145 4.91 -10.38 -4.51
C ARG A 145 6.05 -11.25 -4.01
N THR A 146 6.37 -11.09 -2.74
CA THR A 146 7.37 -11.86 -1.99
C THR A 146 6.74 -13.08 -1.32
N GLY A 147 7.57 -14.04 -0.89
CA GLY A 147 7.15 -15.18 -0.06
C GLY A 147 6.62 -16.39 -0.82
N GLY A 148 6.94 -16.54 -2.12
CA GLY A 148 6.72 -17.78 -2.90
C GLY A 148 5.31 -18.01 -3.43
N TYR A 149 4.31 -17.22 -3.03
CA TYR A 149 2.95 -17.39 -3.51
C TYR A 149 2.68 -16.61 -4.79
N LYS A 150 2.04 -17.24 -5.79
CA LYS A 150 1.68 -16.64 -7.08
C LYS A 150 0.18 -16.28 -7.12
N ARG A 151 -0.23 -15.32 -6.31
CA ARG A 151 -1.61 -14.84 -6.20
C ARG A 151 -1.67 -13.41 -5.66
N LEU A 152 -2.72 -12.65 -5.98
CA LEU A 152 -2.93 -11.27 -5.51
C LEU A 152 -3.32 -11.17 -4.04
N SER A 153 -3.92 -12.22 -3.48
CA SER A 153 -4.48 -12.23 -2.12
C SER A 153 -5.37 -11.02 -1.83
N ASN A 154 -6.28 -10.72 -2.74
CA ASN A 154 -7.25 -9.65 -2.59
C ASN A 154 -6.62 -8.23 -2.50
N PHE A 155 -5.36 -8.05 -2.98
CA PHE A 155 -4.70 -6.75 -2.99
C PHE A 155 -5.03 -5.96 -4.25
N ILE A 156 -5.45 -4.71 -4.12
CA ILE A 156 -5.73 -3.66 -5.14
C ILE A 156 -6.18 -4.17 -6.52
N ILE A 157 -7.09 -5.16 -6.54
CA ILE A 157 -7.50 -5.88 -7.75
C ILE A 157 -8.06 -4.96 -8.84
N TRP A 158 -8.65 -3.82 -8.49
CA TRP A 158 -9.17 -2.85 -9.44
C TRP A 158 -8.06 -2.18 -10.25
N HIS A 159 -6.94 -1.85 -9.61
CA HIS A 159 -5.83 -1.11 -10.21
C HIS A 159 -4.74 -2.00 -10.83
N THR A 160 -4.88 -3.33 -10.75
CA THR A 160 -3.88 -4.27 -11.26
C THR A 160 -4.30 -4.98 -12.54
N SER A 161 -5.32 -4.47 -13.23
CA SER A 161 -5.88 -5.10 -14.44
C SER A 161 -4.85 -5.32 -15.54
N TYR A 162 -3.89 -4.41 -15.66
CA TYR A 162 -2.81 -4.46 -16.65
C TYR A 162 -1.41 -4.43 -16.02
N ALA A 163 -1.33 -4.72 -14.70
CA ALA A 163 -0.06 -4.75 -14.00
C ALA A 163 0.76 -5.98 -14.38
N GLU A 164 2.04 -5.77 -14.63
CA GLU A 164 2.99 -6.87 -14.69
C GLU A 164 3.22 -7.45 -13.29
N MET A 165 3.25 -8.78 -13.17
CA MET A 165 3.32 -9.46 -11.89
C MET A 165 4.64 -10.20 -11.70
N TYR A 166 5.48 -9.69 -10.83
CA TYR A 166 6.74 -10.30 -10.45
C TYR A 166 6.60 -11.10 -9.15
N PHE A 167 6.87 -12.39 -9.18
CA PHE A 167 6.81 -13.29 -8.03
C PHE A 167 8.21 -13.73 -7.62
N THR A 168 8.48 -13.75 -6.30
CA THR A 168 9.76 -14.23 -5.75
C THR A 168 9.55 -15.02 -4.47
N ASP A 169 10.38 -16.05 -4.27
CA ASP A 169 10.36 -16.89 -3.07
C ASP A 169 10.95 -16.16 -1.86
N THR A 170 11.71 -15.09 -2.07
CA THR A 170 12.29 -14.28 -1.00
C THR A 170 11.21 -13.75 -0.07
N LEU A 171 11.32 -14.00 1.23
CA LEU A 171 10.42 -13.46 2.24
C LEU A 171 10.58 -11.93 2.37
N TRP A 172 9.49 -11.23 2.75
CA TRP A 172 9.51 -9.77 2.87
C TRP A 172 10.65 -9.21 3.74
N PRO A 173 10.93 -9.71 4.95
CA PRO A 173 12.04 -9.19 5.76
C PRO A 173 13.42 -9.32 5.10
N SER A 174 13.59 -10.32 4.22
CA SER A 174 14.84 -10.61 3.51
C SER A 174 14.88 -10.05 2.08
N PHE A 175 13.87 -9.29 1.65
CA PHE A 175 13.78 -8.72 0.31
C PHE A 175 14.70 -7.49 0.21
N THR A 176 15.89 -7.71 -0.37
CA THR A 176 17.00 -6.75 -0.41
C THR A 176 16.90 -5.76 -1.59
N LYS A 177 17.80 -4.75 -1.62
CA LYS A 177 18.02 -3.87 -2.78
C LYS A 177 18.24 -4.68 -4.07
N ARG A 178 19.06 -5.73 -4.01
CA ARG A 178 19.34 -6.58 -5.17
C ARG A 178 18.07 -7.23 -5.72
N ASN A 179 17.20 -7.75 -4.83
CA ASN A 179 15.93 -8.34 -5.24
C ASN A 179 15.01 -7.28 -5.88
N TYR A 180 14.94 -6.08 -5.28
CA TYR A 180 14.14 -4.98 -5.79
C TYR A 180 14.61 -4.52 -7.18
N CYS A 181 15.92 -4.28 -7.36
CA CYS A 181 16.48 -3.91 -8.65
C CYS A 181 16.25 -5.01 -9.71
N LYS A 182 16.40 -6.29 -9.32
CA LYS A 182 16.10 -7.43 -10.24
C LYS A 182 14.64 -7.39 -10.73
N ALA A 183 13.69 -7.06 -9.86
CA ALA A 183 12.28 -6.94 -10.27
C ALA A 183 12.05 -5.74 -11.21
N LEU A 184 12.71 -4.60 -10.95
CA LEU A 184 12.63 -3.43 -11.82
C LEU A 184 13.29 -3.68 -13.18
N ASP A 185 14.44 -4.34 -13.21
CA ASP A 185 15.15 -4.65 -14.46
C ASP A 185 14.34 -5.67 -15.29
N TRP A 186 13.75 -6.67 -14.62
CA TRP A 186 12.82 -7.58 -15.29
C TRP A 186 11.66 -6.80 -15.92
N TYR A 187 11.02 -5.88 -15.18
CA TYR A 187 9.92 -5.06 -15.69
C TYR A 187 10.34 -4.19 -16.89
N LYS A 188 11.51 -3.55 -16.85
CA LYS A 188 12.02 -2.70 -17.94
C LYS A 188 12.28 -3.48 -19.23
N ASN A 189 12.56 -4.79 -19.12
CA ASN A 189 12.87 -5.65 -20.27
C ASN A 189 11.63 -6.38 -20.83
N ILE A 190 10.45 -6.17 -20.26
CA ILE A 190 9.21 -6.72 -20.81
C ILE A 190 8.79 -5.93 -22.04
N ASN A 191 8.51 -6.65 -23.12
CA ASN A 191 7.91 -6.06 -24.30
C ASN A 191 6.40 -5.90 -24.06
N ARG A 192 5.99 -4.76 -23.52
CA ARG A 192 4.57 -4.45 -23.22
C ARG A 192 3.85 -4.13 -24.52
N LYS A 193 3.01 -5.05 -24.95
CA LYS A 193 2.01 -4.75 -25.99
C LYS A 193 0.80 -4.15 -25.27
N CYS A 194 0.72 -2.83 -25.23
CA CYS A 194 -0.52 -2.17 -24.85
C CYS A 194 -1.50 -2.33 -26.02
N CYS A 195 -2.46 -3.25 -25.88
CA CYS A 195 -3.63 -3.23 -26.75
C CYS A 195 -4.53 -2.07 -26.25
N TYR A 196 -4.43 -0.93 -26.91
CA TYR A 196 -5.44 0.11 -26.85
C TYR A 196 -6.44 -0.10 -27.98
#